data_d9e6478ed318917216464c7188d5eeed
#
_entry.id   d9e6478ed318917216464c7188d5eeed
#
_cell.length_a   1.000
_cell.length_b   1.000
_cell.length_c   1.000
_cell.angle_alpha   90.00
_cell.angle_beta   90.00
_cell.angle_gamma   90.00
#
_symmetry.space_group_name_H-M   'P 1'
#
loop_
_entity.id
_entity.type
_entity.pdbx_description
1 polymer ?
#
loop_
_entity_poly.entity_id
_entity_poly.type
_entity_poly.pdbx_seq_one_letter_code
_entity_poly.pdbx_strand_id
1 'polypeptide(L)'
;MGEGRPLSAAPRPRHERLCPPTRAGRLSWTTRRSAALRYRYWVNNPTLGPNGHLDLFLRFLLGLSLPTNQRLLQGLLTHTGSEQTNQKTVKFIKQKLNEKGLSVERSLNLLHCLNELNDHSLADKIQEYMQDKVLSWLSSPAEWSALSFLLLSSDSDLEEFDLRKYQASETALLGLLPVVRASTKALLCGCGLSPHSCAPLASVLSSSSLTHLDLTNNDLQDSGVELLCSGLKSAPCRLETLSLCGCGLSPHSCAPLASVLSSSSLTHLDLTNNDLQDSGVELLCSGLKSAPCRLETLSLSGCLVSERGGAALASALSSASSHLRELDLSYNHPGPSAELLTALRDDPHCPLQSLRLDPAGEQWMVPGLRKYSCEFSLDPNTAHRNIKLSEDKRTVTFVTEEQQYPDHEDRFTDRCQVLSSTGLRRRCYWEVQWRGMVETAVSYRGIRRRGETEDCEFGGNDQSWSLRVLSGRYFVRHNNEQTRVSSNLHLLGTPGVSSGTVDKSSGTSGQVLRHSGCVLGL
;
A
#
# COMPACT_ATOMS: atom_id res chain seq x y z
N MET A 1 -70.33 18.28 -23.51
CA MET A 1 -70.24 17.08 -24.35
C MET A 1 -68.76 16.69 -24.49
N GLY A 2 -68.40 15.52 -24.08
CA GLY A 2 -67.02 15.01 -24.28
C GLY A 2 -66.44 14.42 -22.98
N GLU A 3 -66.88 13.20 -22.68
CA GLU A 3 -66.46 12.38 -21.56
C GLU A 3 -64.98 11.97 -21.70
N GLY A 4 -64.17 12.25 -20.69
CA GLY A 4 -62.83 11.71 -20.53
C GLY A 4 -62.84 10.48 -19.60
N ARG A 5 -62.45 9.33 -20.12
CA ARG A 5 -62.29 8.08 -19.35
C ARG A 5 -61.07 8.17 -18.44
N PRO A 6 -61.13 7.57 -17.23
CA PRO A 6 -59.98 7.52 -16.32
C PRO A 6 -59.02 6.39 -16.71
N LEU A 7 -57.72 6.69 -16.70
CA LEU A 7 -56.62 5.72 -16.84
C LEU A 7 -56.53 4.79 -15.65
N SER A 8 -56.43 3.51 -15.95
CA SER A 8 -56.31 2.41 -15.02
C SER A 8 -55.05 2.51 -14.14
N ALA A 9 -55.23 2.46 -12.83
CA ALA A 9 -54.17 2.41 -11.85
C ALA A 9 -53.52 1.02 -11.83
N ALA A 10 -52.17 1.00 -11.92
CA ALA A 10 -51.37 -0.20 -11.70
C ALA A 10 -51.48 -0.69 -10.23
N PRO A 11 -51.39 -2.00 -9.95
CA PRO A 11 -51.54 -2.53 -8.61
C PRO A 11 -50.30 -2.17 -7.77
N ARG A 12 -50.52 -1.55 -6.62
CA ARG A 12 -49.53 -1.32 -5.57
C ARG A 12 -49.11 -2.66 -4.94
N PRO A 13 -47.80 -2.86 -4.63
CA PRO A 13 -47.39 -4.03 -3.87
C PRO A 13 -48.00 -3.98 -2.46
N ARG A 14 -48.58 -5.08 -2.04
CA ARG A 14 -49.11 -5.28 -0.68
C ARG A 14 -47.97 -5.16 0.33
N HIS A 15 -47.97 -4.09 1.11
CA HIS A 15 -47.21 -4.01 2.35
C HIS A 15 -47.83 -4.98 3.36
N GLU A 16 -47.20 -6.10 3.59
CA GLU A 16 -47.48 -6.90 4.79
C GLU A 16 -47.12 -6.08 6.01
N ARG A 17 -48.10 -5.62 6.74
CA ARG A 17 -47.93 -4.95 8.04
C ARG A 17 -47.44 -5.98 9.03
N LEU A 18 -46.21 -5.88 9.43
CA LEU A 18 -45.69 -6.54 10.63
C LEU A 18 -46.33 -5.85 11.83
N CYS A 19 -47.22 -6.55 12.51
CA CYS A 19 -47.77 -6.13 13.79
C CYS A 19 -46.69 -6.02 14.85
N PRO A 20 -46.69 -4.99 15.71
CA PRO A 20 -45.78 -4.93 16.85
C PRO A 20 -46.13 -6.04 17.86
N PRO A 21 -45.17 -6.60 18.61
CA PRO A 21 -45.39 -7.69 19.54
C PRO A 21 -46.18 -7.22 20.74
N THR A 22 -47.44 -7.66 20.84
CA THR A 22 -48.22 -7.55 22.05
C THR A 22 -47.92 -8.74 22.97
N ARG A 23 -47.54 -8.38 24.21
CA ARG A 23 -47.52 -9.19 25.46
C ARG A 23 -47.32 -10.70 25.36
N ALA A 24 -46.18 -11.12 25.96
CA ALA A 24 -45.97 -12.43 26.60
C ALA A 24 -46.69 -13.64 25.94
N GLY A 25 -46.42 -13.89 24.67
CA GLY A 25 -46.74 -15.12 23.99
C GLY A 25 -45.50 -16.00 23.93
N ARG A 26 -45.60 -17.25 24.39
CA ARG A 26 -44.58 -18.28 24.23
C ARG A 26 -44.04 -18.23 22.79
N LEU A 27 -42.75 -17.97 22.61
CA LEU A 27 -42.07 -18.08 21.33
C LEU A 27 -42.11 -19.53 20.85
N SER A 28 -43.17 -19.91 20.09
CA SER A 28 -43.24 -21.22 19.45
C SER A 28 -42.35 -21.22 18.21
N TRP A 29 -41.27 -21.93 18.26
CA TRP A 29 -40.30 -22.14 17.17
C TRP A 29 -40.79 -23.20 16.18
N THR A 30 -41.99 -23.03 15.61
CA THR A 30 -42.61 -24.02 14.72
C THR A 30 -42.13 -23.83 13.28
N THR A 31 -41.31 -24.68 12.84
CA THR A 31 -40.98 -25.29 11.54
C THR A 31 -39.49 -25.22 11.19
N ARG A 32 -38.90 -26.37 10.82
CA ARG A 32 -37.49 -26.53 10.43
C ARG A 32 -37.02 -25.61 9.28
N ARG A 33 -37.92 -25.17 8.42
CA ARG A 33 -37.62 -24.21 7.32
C ARG A 33 -37.50 -22.75 7.80
N SER A 34 -38.13 -22.39 8.90
CA SER A 34 -38.19 -21.02 9.39
C SER A 34 -36.92 -20.56 10.10
N ALA A 35 -36.16 -21.44 10.74
CA ALA A 35 -34.95 -21.07 11.48
C ALA A 35 -33.83 -20.63 10.53
N ALA A 36 -33.50 -21.43 9.49
CA ALA A 36 -32.47 -21.08 8.52
C ALA A 36 -32.81 -19.79 7.72
N LEU A 37 -34.12 -19.59 7.42
CA LEU A 37 -34.58 -18.35 6.78
C LEU A 37 -34.49 -17.15 7.72
N ARG A 38 -34.71 -17.31 9.02
CA ARG A 38 -34.52 -16.26 10.02
C ARG A 38 -33.07 -15.88 10.18
N TYR A 39 -32.15 -16.85 10.30
CA TYR A 39 -30.70 -16.56 10.34
C TYR A 39 -30.23 -15.79 9.09
N ARG A 40 -30.68 -16.20 7.89
CA ARG A 40 -30.41 -15.47 6.65
C ARG A 40 -30.99 -14.07 6.66
N TYR A 41 -32.18 -13.87 7.22
CA TYR A 41 -32.79 -12.55 7.36
C TYR A 41 -31.94 -11.65 8.27
N TRP A 42 -31.50 -12.14 9.42
CA TRP A 42 -30.67 -11.39 10.37
C TRP A 42 -29.29 -11.08 9.82
N VAL A 43 -28.65 -12.00 9.13
CA VAL A 43 -27.35 -11.79 8.50
C VAL A 43 -27.43 -10.85 7.31
N ASN A 44 -28.56 -10.78 6.59
CA ASN A 44 -28.71 -9.94 5.39
C ASN A 44 -29.26 -8.54 5.66
N ASN A 45 -29.81 -8.26 6.84
CA ASN A 45 -30.50 -7.00 7.06
C ASN A 45 -29.55 -5.93 7.62
N PRO A 46 -29.09 -4.97 6.79
CA PRO A 46 -28.20 -3.91 7.23
C PRO A 46 -28.88 -2.87 8.13
N THR A 47 -30.22 -2.91 8.25
CA THR A 47 -31.02 -1.91 8.98
C THR A 47 -31.11 -2.18 10.47
N LEU A 48 -30.48 -3.25 10.99
CA LEU A 48 -30.53 -3.61 12.40
C LEU A 48 -29.54 -2.79 13.27
N GLY A 49 -29.23 -1.60 12.81
CA GLY A 49 -28.53 -0.52 13.53
C GLY A 49 -27.03 -0.45 13.22
N PRO A 50 -26.49 0.76 13.06
CA PRO A 50 -25.06 0.96 12.83
C PRO A 50 -24.17 0.58 14.02
N ASN A 51 -24.76 0.19 15.16
CA ASN A 51 -24.08 0.03 16.44
C ASN A 51 -24.02 -1.41 16.99
N GLY A 52 -24.19 -2.44 16.17
CA GLY A 52 -23.89 -3.82 16.59
C GLY A 52 -24.78 -4.44 17.70
N HIS A 53 -25.86 -3.78 18.11
CA HIS A 53 -26.71 -4.24 19.23
C HIS A 53 -27.33 -5.65 19.03
N LEU A 54 -27.50 -6.07 17.78
CA LEU A 54 -28.08 -7.38 17.48
C LEU A 54 -27.04 -8.44 17.13
N ASP A 55 -25.78 -8.08 16.99
CA ASP A 55 -24.71 -9.01 16.67
C ASP A 55 -24.45 -9.96 17.85
N LEU A 56 -24.43 -9.45 19.07
CA LEU A 56 -24.33 -10.27 20.27
C LEU A 56 -25.54 -11.19 20.42
N PHE A 57 -26.74 -10.68 20.10
CA PHE A 57 -27.96 -11.49 20.13
C PHE A 57 -27.92 -12.62 19.08
N LEU A 58 -27.44 -12.35 17.88
CA LEU A 58 -27.25 -13.35 16.84
C LEU A 58 -26.24 -14.42 17.29
N ARG A 59 -25.10 -14.03 17.84
CA ARG A 59 -24.11 -14.96 18.39
C ARG A 59 -24.71 -15.85 19.47
N PHE A 60 -25.44 -15.27 20.42
CA PHE A 60 -26.11 -16.00 21.47
C PHE A 60 -27.14 -17.02 20.88
N LEU A 61 -27.94 -16.61 19.89
CA LEU A 61 -28.88 -17.52 19.22
C LEU A 61 -28.18 -18.68 18.51
N LEU A 62 -27.04 -18.43 17.87
CA LEU A 62 -26.23 -19.44 17.20
C LEU A 62 -25.62 -20.41 18.22
N GLY A 63 -25.07 -19.93 19.31
CA GLY A 63 -24.57 -20.75 20.41
C GLY A 63 -25.67 -21.63 21.02
N LEU A 64 -26.89 -21.09 21.19
CA LEU A 64 -28.06 -21.88 21.64
C LEU A 64 -28.52 -22.93 20.63
N SER A 65 -28.13 -22.81 19.36
CA SER A 65 -28.52 -23.81 18.32
C SER A 65 -27.64 -25.04 18.32
N LEU A 66 -26.54 -25.06 19.07
CA LEU A 66 -25.66 -26.20 19.18
C LEU A 66 -26.34 -27.37 19.88
N PRO A 67 -26.17 -28.63 19.38
CA PRO A 67 -26.76 -29.81 19.98
C PRO A 67 -26.40 -30.04 21.45
N THR A 68 -25.18 -29.63 21.85
CA THR A 68 -24.68 -29.69 23.23
C THR A 68 -25.47 -28.77 24.15
N ASN A 69 -25.65 -27.52 23.76
CA ASN A 69 -26.38 -26.52 24.54
C ASN A 69 -27.90 -26.84 24.58
N GLN A 70 -28.43 -27.36 23.50
CA GLN A 70 -29.82 -27.77 23.46
C GLN A 70 -30.13 -28.96 24.37
N ARG A 71 -29.20 -29.91 24.53
CA ARG A 71 -29.34 -30.98 25.50
C ARG A 71 -29.37 -30.46 26.94
N LEU A 72 -28.55 -29.47 27.26
CA LEU A 72 -28.53 -28.86 28.59
C LEU A 72 -29.78 -28.05 28.89
N LEU A 73 -30.43 -27.49 27.86
CA LEU A 73 -31.64 -26.69 27.96
C LEU A 73 -32.93 -27.52 27.67
N GLN A 74 -32.81 -28.82 27.65
CA GLN A 74 -33.94 -29.75 27.42
C GLN A 74 -35.00 -29.56 28.50
N GLY A 75 -36.21 -29.20 28.08
CA GLY A 75 -37.31 -28.85 28.98
C GLY A 75 -37.62 -27.35 29.09
N LEU A 76 -36.67 -26.49 28.77
CA LEU A 76 -36.84 -25.03 28.66
C LEU A 76 -37.12 -24.60 27.22
N LEU A 77 -36.54 -25.29 26.23
CA LEU A 77 -36.71 -25.04 24.81
C LEU A 77 -37.55 -26.15 24.16
N THR A 78 -38.58 -25.76 23.43
CA THR A 78 -39.55 -26.70 22.84
C THR A 78 -39.11 -27.27 21.47
N HIS A 79 -38.08 -26.75 20.81
CA HIS A 79 -37.57 -27.27 19.54
C HIS A 79 -36.11 -27.00 19.31
N THR A 80 -35.44 -28.02 18.87
CA THR A 80 -34.02 -28.11 18.62
C THR A 80 -33.68 -27.70 17.18
N GLY A 81 -32.63 -26.87 16.98
CA GLY A 81 -31.97 -26.74 15.70
C GLY A 81 -31.41 -28.09 15.24
N SER A 82 -31.43 -28.36 13.95
CA SER A 82 -30.80 -29.58 13.43
C SER A 82 -29.36 -29.23 13.00
N GLU A 83 -28.44 -30.19 13.14
CA GLU A 83 -27.08 -30.09 12.66
C GLU A 83 -27.01 -29.65 11.19
N GLN A 84 -27.93 -30.15 10.35
CA GLN A 84 -28.04 -29.69 8.95
C GLN A 84 -28.38 -28.20 8.82
N THR A 85 -29.08 -27.60 9.77
CA THR A 85 -29.38 -26.16 9.78
C THR A 85 -28.13 -25.38 10.11
N ASN A 86 -27.35 -25.84 11.08
CA ASN A 86 -26.09 -25.21 11.46
C ASN A 86 -25.07 -25.26 10.31
N GLN A 87 -24.91 -26.41 9.64
CA GLN A 87 -24.06 -26.55 8.46
C GLN A 87 -24.46 -25.60 7.31
N LYS A 88 -25.76 -25.44 7.04
CA LYS A 88 -26.27 -24.48 6.06
C LYS A 88 -26.00 -23.05 6.46
N THR A 89 -26.06 -22.72 7.75
CA THR A 89 -25.76 -21.40 8.28
C THR A 89 -24.27 -21.12 8.18
N VAL A 90 -23.40 -22.05 8.53
CA VAL A 90 -21.95 -21.96 8.33
C VAL A 90 -21.59 -21.67 6.88
N LYS A 91 -22.14 -22.47 5.94
CA LYS A 91 -21.91 -22.26 4.50
C LYS A 91 -22.36 -20.87 4.05
N PHE A 92 -23.50 -20.41 4.54
CA PHE A 92 -24.01 -19.08 4.22
C PHE A 92 -23.13 -17.96 4.79
N ILE A 93 -22.65 -18.08 6.03
CA ILE A 93 -21.73 -17.10 6.64
C ILE A 93 -20.42 -17.04 5.84
N LYS A 94 -19.84 -18.18 5.47
CA LYS A 94 -18.63 -18.24 4.64
C LYS A 94 -18.82 -17.59 3.25
N GLN A 95 -19.98 -17.75 2.65
CA GLN A 95 -20.33 -17.05 1.40
C GLN A 95 -20.38 -15.53 1.61
N LYS A 96 -20.97 -15.09 2.71
CA LYS A 96 -21.06 -13.66 3.05
C LYS A 96 -19.69 -13.03 3.31
N LEU A 97 -18.80 -13.72 3.99
CA LEU A 97 -17.42 -13.26 4.23
C LEU A 97 -16.63 -13.02 2.92
N ASN A 98 -17.01 -13.69 1.83
CA ASN A 98 -16.39 -13.52 0.52
C ASN A 98 -17.06 -12.41 -0.34
N GLU A 99 -18.11 -11.75 0.13
CA GLU A 99 -18.74 -10.64 -0.61
C GLU A 99 -17.90 -9.38 -0.55
N LYS A 100 -17.74 -8.72 -1.70
CA LYS A 100 -17.03 -7.42 -1.76
C LYS A 100 -17.84 -6.33 -1.04
N GLY A 101 -17.14 -5.49 -0.28
CA GLY A 101 -17.76 -4.33 0.39
C GLY A 101 -18.41 -4.66 1.75
N LEU A 102 -18.12 -5.80 2.33
CA LEU A 102 -18.48 -6.09 3.71
C LEU A 102 -17.64 -5.23 4.65
N SER A 103 -18.28 -4.56 5.63
CA SER A 103 -17.52 -3.80 6.63
C SER A 103 -16.72 -4.72 7.54
N VAL A 104 -15.63 -4.19 8.06
CA VAL A 104 -14.70 -4.90 8.93
C VAL A 104 -15.39 -5.45 10.18
N GLU A 105 -16.17 -4.61 10.86
CA GLU A 105 -16.91 -5.01 12.06
C GLU A 105 -17.87 -6.16 11.76
N ARG A 106 -18.49 -6.12 10.60
CA ARG A 106 -19.41 -7.15 10.18
C ARG A 106 -18.69 -8.46 9.85
N SER A 107 -17.52 -8.39 9.25
CA SER A 107 -16.67 -9.56 9.00
C SER A 107 -16.24 -10.22 10.30
N LEU A 108 -15.77 -9.45 11.27
CA LEU A 108 -15.40 -9.96 12.60
C LEU A 108 -16.59 -10.61 13.32
N ASN A 109 -17.75 -9.98 13.29
CA ASN A 109 -18.97 -10.56 13.88
C ASN A 109 -19.39 -11.87 13.23
N LEU A 110 -19.25 -11.99 11.90
CA LEU A 110 -19.50 -13.24 11.20
C LEU A 110 -18.51 -14.34 11.57
N LEU A 111 -17.23 -13.99 11.80
CA LEU A 111 -16.24 -14.93 12.33
C LEU A 111 -16.56 -15.38 13.76
N HIS A 112 -16.97 -14.45 14.62
CA HIS A 112 -17.51 -14.83 15.93
C HIS A 112 -18.71 -15.76 15.83
N CYS A 113 -19.60 -15.53 14.85
CA CYS A 113 -20.72 -16.44 14.60
C CYS A 113 -20.28 -17.85 14.17
N LEU A 114 -19.20 -17.98 13.38
CA LEU A 114 -18.60 -19.28 13.05
C LEU A 114 -18.04 -19.95 14.30
N ASN A 115 -17.33 -19.20 15.15
CA ASN A 115 -16.81 -19.69 16.41
C ASN A 115 -17.91 -20.19 17.34
N GLU A 116 -19.01 -19.43 17.50
CA GLU A 116 -20.19 -19.87 18.26
C GLU A 116 -20.83 -21.16 17.70
N LEU A 117 -20.68 -21.43 16.41
CA LEU A 117 -21.12 -22.67 15.76
C LEU A 117 -20.09 -23.80 15.82
N ASN A 118 -18.96 -23.60 16.51
CA ASN A 118 -17.81 -24.50 16.57
C ASN A 118 -17.21 -24.81 15.19
N ASP A 119 -17.30 -23.87 14.26
CA ASP A 119 -16.62 -23.97 12.96
C ASP A 119 -15.31 -23.16 12.98
N HIS A 120 -14.21 -23.83 13.22
CA HIS A 120 -12.87 -23.25 13.27
C HIS A 120 -12.08 -23.40 11.96
N SER A 121 -12.66 -24.02 10.94
CA SER A 121 -11.95 -24.43 9.71
C SER A 121 -11.23 -23.29 8.97
N LEU A 122 -11.72 -22.04 9.07
CA LEU A 122 -11.06 -20.87 8.50
C LEU A 122 -9.88 -20.45 9.37
N ALA A 123 -10.04 -20.44 10.69
CA ALA A 123 -8.99 -20.10 11.62
C ALA A 123 -7.84 -21.12 11.58
N ASP A 124 -8.17 -22.41 11.57
CA ASP A 124 -7.20 -23.49 11.48
C ASP A 124 -6.35 -23.39 10.20
N LYS A 125 -7.01 -23.14 9.05
CA LYS A 125 -6.33 -22.91 7.77
C LYS A 125 -5.36 -21.74 7.80
N ILE A 126 -5.75 -20.61 8.39
CA ILE A 126 -4.89 -19.43 8.50
C ILE A 126 -3.73 -19.70 9.46
N GLN A 127 -3.98 -20.43 10.54
CA GLN A 127 -2.94 -20.80 11.49
C GLN A 127 -1.89 -21.72 10.86
N GLU A 128 -2.30 -22.66 10.01
CA GLU A 128 -1.41 -23.48 9.17
C GLU A 128 -0.54 -22.58 8.27
N TYR A 129 -1.15 -21.62 7.54
CA TYR A 129 -0.41 -20.68 6.69
C TYR A 129 0.59 -19.82 7.48
N MET A 130 0.26 -19.43 8.71
CA MET A 130 1.16 -18.67 9.57
C MET A 130 2.36 -19.52 10.02
N GLN A 131 2.15 -20.80 10.32
CA GLN A 131 3.23 -21.73 10.71
C GLN A 131 4.19 -21.97 9.54
N ASP A 132 3.66 -22.16 8.34
CA ASP A 132 4.45 -22.42 7.14
C ASP A 132 5.06 -21.15 6.53
N LYS A 133 4.75 -19.97 7.07
CA LYS A 133 5.14 -18.64 6.55
C LYS A 133 4.69 -18.41 5.09
N VAL A 134 3.60 -19.04 4.66
CA VAL A 134 3.08 -18.98 3.28
C VAL A 134 1.83 -18.09 3.21
N LEU A 135 1.93 -16.89 3.76
CA LEU A 135 0.82 -15.92 3.76
C LEU A 135 0.50 -15.34 2.37
N SER A 136 1.38 -15.57 1.39
CA SER A 136 1.14 -15.17 -0.02
C SER A 136 -0.06 -15.88 -0.67
N TRP A 137 -0.60 -16.92 -0.05
CA TRP A 137 -1.78 -17.65 -0.53
C TRP A 137 -3.11 -17.05 -0.06
N LEU A 138 -3.07 -16.08 0.85
CA LEU A 138 -4.26 -15.35 1.28
C LEU A 138 -4.79 -14.52 0.10
N SER A 139 -5.95 -14.88 -0.40
CA SER A 139 -6.55 -14.27 -1.59
C SER A 139 -7.99 -13.80 -1.39
N SER A 140 -8.68 -14.33 -0.38
CA SER A 140 -10.09 -14.03 -0.14
C SER A 140 -10.30 -13.04 1.02
N PRO A 141 -11.34 -12.19 0.96
CA PRO A 141 -11.71 -11.32 2.09
C PRO A 141 -11.97 -12.08 3.37
N ALA A 142 -12.50 -13.32 3.28
CA ALA A 142 -12.75 -14.16 4.43
C ALA A 142 -11.46 -14.60 5.14
N GLU A 143 -10.42 -14.93 4.38
CA GLU A 143 -9.12 -15.33 4.91
C GLU A 143 -8.42 -14.16 5.62
N TRP A 144 -8.44 -12.95 5.02
CA TRP A 144 -7.92 -11.74 5.66
C TRP A 144 -8.67 -11.40 6.96
N SER A 145 -10.00 -11.54 6.95
CA SER A 145 -10.81 -11.32 8.14
C SER A 145 -10.51 -12.35 9.23
N ALA A 146 -10.29 -13.62 8.85
CA ALA A 146 -9.91 -14.67 9.78
C ALA A 146 -8.52 -14.44 10.40
N LEU A 147 -7.55 -13.97 9.60
CA LEU A 147 -6.25 -13.56 10.09
C LEU A 147 -6.37 -12.40 11.08
N SER A 148 -7.13 -11.37 10.75
CA SER A 148 -7.43 -10.26 11.69
C SER A 148 -8.02 -10.75 13.00
N PHE A 149 -8.98 -11.69 12.92
CA PHE A 149 -9.59 -12.28 14.10
C PHE A 149 -8.57 -13.00 14.98
N LEU A 150 -7.72 -13.83 14.40
CA LEU A 150 -6.67 -14.55 15.12
C LEU A 150 -5.67 -13.61 15.79
N LEU A 151 -5.21 -12.58 15.06
CA LEU A 151 -4.26 -11.59 15.59
C LEU A 151 -4.86 -10.79 16.75
N LEU A 152 -6.15 -10.43 16.67
CA LEU A 152 -6.85 -9.71 17.73
C LEU A 152 -7.21 -10.60 18.93
N SER A 153 -7.28 -11.91 18.74
CA SER A 153 -7.62 -12.88 19.78
C SER A 153 -6.39 -13.45 20.49
N SER A 154 -5.20 -13.24 19.94
CA SER A 154 -3.95 -13.63 20.60
C SER A 154 -3.64 -12.66 21.73
N ASP A 155 -3.20 -13.17 22.89
CA ASP A 155 -2.73 -12.36 24.02
C ASP A 155 -1.42 -11.59 23.73
N SER A 156 -0.97 -11.56 22.47
CA SER A 156 0.20 -10.78 22.07
C SER A 156 -0.13 -9.30 22.08
N ASP A 157 0.70 -8.51 22.74
CA ASP A 157 0.63 -7.06 22.69
C ASP A 157 0.72 -6.59 21.23
N LEU A 158 -0.37 -6.03 20.72
CA LEU A 158 -0.43 -5.39 19.39
C LEU A 158 0.18 -3.98 19.44
N GLU A 159 1.35 -3.86 20.11
CA GLU A 159 2.04 -2.58 20.20
C GLU A 159 2.48 -2.11 18.81
N GLU A 160 3.09 -3.00 18.01
CA GLU A 160 3.60 -2.69 16.68
C GLU A 160 3.03 -3.63 15.63
N PHE A 161 2.36 -3.06 14.64
CA PHE A 161 1.89 -3.76 13.45
C PHE A 161 2.79 -3.45 12.25
N ASP A 162 3.42 -4.46 11.65
CA ASP A 162 4.22 -4.35 10.43
C ASP A 162 3.56 -5.15 9.30
N LEU A 163 2.99 -4.44 8.31
CA LEU A 163 2.27 -5.05 7.18
C LEU A 163 3.18 -5.94 6.32
N ARG A 164 4.49 -5.66 6.27
CA ARG A 164 5.45 -6.44 5.49
C ARG A 164 5.61 -7.88 5.99
N LYS A 165 5.29 -8.13 7.28
CA LYS A 165 5.31 -9.47 7.87
C LYS A 165 4.18 -10.37 7.35
N TYR A 166 3.11 -9.78 6.79
CA TYR A 166 1.93 -10.51 6.34
C TYR A 166 1.83 -10.57 4.81
N GLN A 167 1.84 -9.46 4.16
CA GLN A 167 1.95 -9.29 2.70
C GLN A 167 1.94 -7.79 2.41
N ALA A 168 3.00 -7.27 1.82
CA ALA A 168 3.09 -5.85 1.48
C ALA A 168 2.14 -5.50 0.31
N SER A 169 0.85 -5.30 0.58
CA SER A 169 -0.16 -4.99 -0.43
C SER A 169 -1.33 -4.19 0.15
N GLU A 170 -1.99 -3.43 -0.73
CA GLU A 170 -3.21 -2.69 -0.39
C GLU A 170 -4.36 -3.62 0.06
N THR A 171 -4.50 -4.78 -0.59
CA THR A 171 -5.52 -5.78 -0.23
C THR A 171 -5.32 -6.31 1.19
N ALA A 172 -4.07 -6.61 1.57
CA ALA A 172 -3.73 -7.04 2.91
C ALA A 172 -4.02 -5.96 3.94
N LEU A 173 -3.65 -4.70 3.66
CA LEU A 173 -3.97 -3.58 4.53
C LEU A 173 -5.47 -3.48 4.80
N LEU A 174 -6.30 -3.50 3.74
CA LEU A 174 -7.75 -3.40 3.87
C LEU A 174 -8.34 -4.53 4.72
N GLY A 175 -7.81 -5.74 4.58
CA GLY A 175 -8.22 -6.90 5.39
C GLY A 175 -7.76 -6.83 6.85
N LEU A 176 -6.63 -6.15 7.12
CA LEU A 176 -6.01 -6.06 8.44
C LEU A 176 -6.23 -4.71 9.14
N LEU A 177 -7.09 -3.84 8.61
CA LEU A 177 -7.46 -2.56 9.26
C LEU A 177 -7.87 -2.69 10.74
N PRO A 178 -8.59 -3.74 11.18
CA PRO A 178 -8.89 -3.92 12.60
C PRO A 178 -7.66 -4.05 13.47
N VAL A 179 -6.63 -4.74 12.94
CA VAL A 179 -5.36 -4.92 13.65
C VAL A 179 -4.62 -3.59 13.72
N VAL A 180 -4.56 -2.83 12.61
CA VAL A 180 -4.02 -1.47 12.59
C VAL A 180 -4.72 -0.56 13.62
N ARG A 181 -6.05 -0.66 13.69
CA ARG A 181 -6.86 0.12 14.66
C ARG A 181 -6.56 -0.21 16.11
N ALA A 182 -6.25 -1.46 16.41
CA ALA A 182 -5.91 -1.93 17.75
C ALA A 182 -4.45 -1.65 18.14
N SER A 183 -3.59 -1.37 17.16
CA SER A 183 -2.15 -1.16 17.38
C SER A 183 -1.83 0.26 17.81
N THR A 184 -0.70 0.43 18.50
CA THR A 184 -0.15 1.73 18.87
C THR A 184 0.73 2.30 17.76
N LYS A 185 1.39 1.42 17.00
CA LYS A 185 2.31 1.76 15.93
C LYS A 185 2.03 0.93 14.68
N ALA A 186 1.93 1.57 13.52
CA ALA A 186 1.73 0.91 12.24
C ALA A 186 2.85 1.21 11.25
N LEU A 187 3.55 0.17 10.80
CA LEU A 187 4.61 0.22 9.81
C LEU A 187 4.07 -0.29 8.46
N LEU A 188 3.78 0.64 7.56
CA LEU A 188 3.21 0.38 6.24
C LEU A 188 4.18 0.79 5.11
N CYS A 189 5.46 0.90 5.43
CA CYS A 189 6.50 1.36 4.52
C CYS A 189 6.66 0.42 3.32
N GLY A 190 6.66 0.97 2.09
CA GLY A 190 6.94 0.22 0.86
C GLY A 190 5.90 -0.86 0.53
N CYS A 191 4.66 -0.69 0.96
CA CYS A 191 3.59 -1.68 0.79
C CYS A 191 2.77 -1.50 -0.49
N GLY A 192 3.21 -0.63 -1.41
CA GLY A 192 2.52 -0.38 -2.67
C GLY A 192 1.13 0.23 -2.50
N LEU A 193 0.97 1.04 -1.45
CA LEU A 193 -0.31 1.70 -1.14
C LEU A 193 -0.56 2.86 -2.09
N SER A 194 -1.80 2.96 -2.56
CA SER A 194 -2.31 4.01 -3.43
C SER A 194 -3.17 5.02 -2.66
N PRO A 195 -3.63 6.13 -3.28
CA PRO A 195 -4.58 7.03 -2.65
C PRO A 195 -5.85 6.36 -2.12
N HIS A 196 -6.26 5.22 -2.70
CA HIS A 196 -7.44 4.46 -2.28
C HIS A 196 -7.34 3.91 -0.85
N SER A 197 -6.12 3.62 -0.38
CA SER A 197 -5.87 3.18 1.00
C SER A 197 -6.13 4.26 2.04
N CYS A 198 -6.08 5.54 1.63
CA CYS A 198 -6.06 6.66 2.57
C CYS A 198 -7.41 6.93 3.23
N ALA A 199 -8.52 6.73 2.53
CA ALA A 199 -9.85 6.91 3.14
C ALA A 199 -10.15 5.87 4.24
N PRO A 200 -9.88 4.56 4.06
CA PRO A 200 -9.95 3.57 5.13
C PRO A 200 -9.02 3.89 6.31
N LEU A 201 -7.77 4.29 6.03
CA LEU A 201 -6.82 4.68 7.08
C LEU A 201 -7.29 5.92 7.86
N ALA A 202 -7.85 6.92 7.19
CA ALA A 202 -8.43 8.09 7.85
C ALA A 202 -9.56 7.71 8.83
N SER A 203 -10.38 6.72 8.46
CA SER A 203 -11.41 6.16 9.35
C SER A 203 -10.79 5.47 10.58
N VAL A 204 -9.68 4.75 10.40
CA VAL A 204 -8.94 4.15 11.51
C VAL A 204 -8.39 5.24 12.44
N LEU A 205 -7.73 6.27 11.90
CA LEU A 205 -7.15 7.38 12.69
C LEU A 205 -8.19 8.08 13.56
N SER A 206 -9.42 8.18 13.08
CA SER A 206 -10.51 8.81 13.84
C SER A 206 -11.04 7.99 15.03
N SER A 207 -10.54 6.76 15.24
CA SER A 207 -11.12 5.85 16.24
C SER A 207 -10.11 4.86 16.86
N SER A 208 -8.80 5.09 16.65
CA SER A 208 -7.73 4.20 17.11
C SER A 208 -6.91 4.78 18.24
N SER A 209 -6.09 3.91 18.87
CA SER A 209 -5.02 4.29 19.80
C SER A 209 -3.69 4.57 19.11
N LEU A 210 -3.67 4.64 17.79
CA LEU A 210 -2.47 4.77 16.99
C LEU A 210 -1.77 6.10 17.27
N THR A 211 -0.48 6.01 17.63
CA THR A 211 0.40 7.16 17.89
C THR A 211 1.46 7.33 16.81
N HIS A 212 1.83 6.25 16.12
CA HIS A 212 2.87 6.26 15.08
C HIS A 212 2.37 5.61 13.80
N LEU A 213 2.49 6.31 12.67
CA LEU A 213 2.12 5.81 11.34
C LEU A 213 3.25 6.08 10.34
N ASP A 214 3.84 5.00 9.83
CA ASP A 214 4.87 5.06 8.79
C ASP A 214 4.29 4.61 7.44
N LEU A 215 4.16 5.55 6.51
CA LEU A 215 3.68 5.36 5.15
C LEU A 215 4.80 5.55 4.10
N THR A 216 6.05 5.59 4.54
CA THR A 216 7.23 5.81 3.70
C THR A 216 7.23 4.95 2.43
N ASN A 217 7.63 5.55 1.29
CA ASN A 217 7.78 4.87 0.00
C ASN A 217 6.50 4.17 -0.52
N ASN A 218 5.36 4.84 -0.39
CA ASN A 218 4.10 4.48 -1.05
C ASN A 218 3.72 5.55 -2.09
N ASP A 219 2.78 5.26 -2.98
CA ASP A 219 2.31 6.19 -4.01
C ASP A 219 0.98 6.83 -3.58
N LEU A 220 1.02 7.64 -2.51
CA LEU A 220 -0.20 8.23 -1.93
C LEU A 220 -0.68 9.46 -2.68
N GLN A 221 0.24 10.22 -3.27
CA GLN A 221 -0.03 11.47 -3.96
C GLN A 221 -0.78 12.51 -3.09
N ASP A 222 -1.06 13.68 -3.63
CA ASP A 222 -1.73 14.75 -2.89
C ASP A 222 -3.15 14.37 -2.47
N SER A 223 -3.88 13.67 -3.36
CA SER A 223 -5.25 13.24 -3.09
C SER A 223 -5.37 12.25 -1.92
N GLY A 224 -4.39 11.36 -1.76
CA GLY A 224 -4.34 10.44 -0.63
C GLY A 224 -4.07 11.17 0.69
N VAL A 225 -3.13 12.11 0.69
CA VAL A 225 -2.82 12.91 1.90
C VAL A 225 -3.99 13.81 2.29
N GLU A 226 -4.72 14.39 1.34
CA GLU A 226 -5.94 15.14 1.62
C GLU A 226 -6.98 14.29 2.39
N LEU A 227 -7.18 13.03 1.97
CA LEU A 227 -8.05 12.08 2.65
C LEU A 227 -7.54 11.76 4.06
N LEU A 228 -6.23 11.48 4.24
CA LEU A 228 -5.63 11.24 5.56
C LEU A 228 -5.81 12.43 6.50
N CYS A 229 -5.64 13.64 6.00
CA CYS A 229 -5.82 14.87 6.78
C CYS A 229 -7.21 14.98 7.39
N SER A 230 -8.25 14.43 6.77
CA SER A 230 -9.60 14.39 7.34
C SER A 230 -9.66 13.56 8.62
N GLY A 231 -8.98 12.42 8.67
CA GLY A 231 -8.86 11.58 9.86
C GLY A 231 -7.99 12.21 10.95
N LEU A 232 -6.87 12.83 10.55
CA LEU A 232 -5.95 13.50 11.46
C LEU A 232 -6.59 14.69 12.21
N LYS A 233 -7.53 15.37 11.58
CA LYS A 233 -8.29 16.49 12.20
C LYS A 233 -9.39 16.04 13.16
N SER A 234 -9.71 14.74 13.20
CA SER A 234 -10.75 14.26 14.10
C SER A 234 -10.31 14.41 15.57
N ALA A 235 -11.22 14.85 16.45
CA ALA A 235 -10.91 15.06 17.86
C ALA A 235 -10.37 13.83 18.61
N PRO A 236 -10.78 12.58 18.28
CA PRO A 236 -10.21 11.38 18.91
C PRO A 236 -8.83 10.98 18.41
N CYS A 237 -8.31 11.56 17.32
CA CYS A 237 -7.00 11.18 16.76
C CYS A 237 -5.87 11.50 17.75
N ARG A 238 -5.01 10.51 18.00
CA ARG A 238 -3.88 10.61 18.94
C ARG A 238 -2.52 10.46 18.25
N LEU A 239 -2.49 10.60 16.92
CA LEU A 239 -1.26 10.41 16.16
C LEU A 239 -0.24 11.50 16.52
N GLU A 240 0.94 11.07 16.92
CA GLU A 240 2.08 11.91 17.29
C GLU A 240 3.15 11.93 16.20
N THR A 241 3.37 10.80 15.54
CA THR A 241 4.40 10.64 14.50
C THR A 241 3.78 10.20 13.20
N LEU A 242 4.04 10.95 12.13
CA LEU A 242 3.62 10.62 10.77
C LEU A 242 4.81 10.70 9.82
N SER A 243 5.12 9.58 9.13
CA SER A 243 6.08 9.57 8.04
C SER A 243 5.39 9.41 6.69
N LEU A 244 5.60 10.39 5.81
CA LEU A 244 5.15 10.44 4.42
C LEU A 244 6.36 10.55 3.46
N CYS A 245 7.52 10.05 3.88
CA CYS A 245 8.74 10.11 3.08
C CYS A 245 8.54 9.39 1.74
N GLY A 246 8.85 10.08 0.63
CA GLY A 246 8.79 9.50 -0.71
C GLY A 246 7.40 9.01 -1.14
N CYS A 247 6.35 9.76 -0.79
CA CYS A 247 4.97 9.43 -1.11
C CYS A 247 4.42 10.11 -2.38
N GLY A 248 5.27 10.75 -3.17
CA GLY A 248 4.87 11.41 -4.43
C GLY A 248 4.10 12.72 -4.22
N LEU A 249 4.39 13.43 -3.12
CA LEU A 249 3.69 14.67 -2.76
C LEU A 249 4.23 15.88 -3.53
N SER A 250 3.31 16.74 -3.95
CA SER A 250 3.55 18.04 -4.56
C SER A 250 3.22 19.18 -3.59
N PRO A 251 3.43 20.47 -3.97
CA PRO A 251 3.03 21.60 -3.15
C PRO A 251 1.56 21.60 -2.70
N HIS A 252 0.68 20.95 -3.46
CA HIS A 252 -0.77 20.92 -3.17
C HIS A 252 -1.11 20.16 -1.88
N SER A 253 -0.30 19.19 -1.47
CA SER A 253 -0.48 18.46 -0.20
C SER A 253 -0.22 19.33 1.04
N CYS A 254 0.51 20.43 0.87
CA CYS A 254 0.95 21.25 2.01
C CYS A 254 -0.17 22.06 2.66
N ALA A 255 -1.19 22.48 1.91
CA ALA A 255 -2.33 23.20 2.50
C ALA A 255 -3.18 22.33 3.45
N PRO A 256 -3.60 21.09 3.06
CA PRO A 256 -4.22 20.16 4.00
C PRO A 256 -3.36 19.85 5.22
N LEU A 257 -2.03 19.63 5.04
CA LEU A 257 -1.09 19.34 6.13
C LEU A 257 -0.96 20.55 7.09
N ALA A 258 -0.82 21.77 6.57
CA ALA A 258 -0.77 22.98 7.40
C ALA A 258 -2.01 23.11 8.29
N SER A 259 -3.18 22.79 7.76
CA SER A 259 -4.42 22.77 8.52
C SER A 259 -4.44 21.68 9.60
N VAL A 260 -3.79 20.52 9.37
CA VAL A 260 -3.60 19.48 10.39
C VAL A 260 -2.70 19.98 11.51
N LEU A 261 -1.56 20.62 11.19
CA LEU A 261 -0.63 21.14 12.19
C LEU A 261 -1.29 22.13 13.16
N SER A 262 -2.32 22.83 12.72
CA SER A 262 -3.07 23.78 13.57
C SER A 262 -4.15 23.15 14.45
N SER A 263 -4.37 21.82 14.38
CA SER A 263 -5.51 21.17 15.04
C SER A 263 -5.24 19.76 15.57
N SER A 264 -4.03 19.20 15.38
CA SER A 264 -3.71 17.82 15.73
C SER A 264 -2.70 17.69 16.89
N SER A 265 -2.53 16.47 17.38
CA SER A 265 -1.52 16.08 18.36
C SER A 265 -0.13 15.82 17.77
N LEU A 266 0.07 16.09 16.48
CA LEU A 266 1.27 15.73 15.74
C LEU A 266 2.50 16.48 16.25
N THR A 267 3.53 15.72 16.64
CA THR A 267 4.82 16.22 17.13
C THR A 267 5.96 15.96 16.16
N HIS A 268 5.85 14.90 15.32
CA HIS A 268 6.88 14.51 14.35
C HIS A 268 6.26 14.33 12.98
N LEU A 269 6.81 15.04 11.98
CA LEU A 269 6.36 14.96 10.59
C LEU A 269 7.58 14.79 9.67
N ASP A 270 7.62 13.67 8.95
CA ASP A 270 8.62 13.40 7.94
C ASP A 270 8.02 13.48 6.53
N LEU A 271 8.47 14.47 5.77
CA LEU A 271 8.10 14.72 4.37
C LEU A 271 9.27 14.51 3.40
N THR A 272 10.35 13.90 3.86
CA THR A 272 11.57 13.65 3.10
C THR A 272 11.28 13.10 1.70
N ASN A 273 12.06 13.52 0.70
CA ASN A 273 12.00 13.01 -0.66
C ASN A 273 10.63 13.19 -1.36
N ASN A 274 9.98 14.32 -1.15
CA ASN A 274 8.81 14.76 -1.90
C ASN A 274 9.13 16.03 -2.70
N ASP A 275 8.26 16.42 -3.62
CA ASP A 275 8.49 17.58 -4.49
C ASP A 275 7.69 18.80 -4.00
N LEU A 276 7.90 19.19 -2.74
CA LEU A 276 7.09 20.22 -2.09
C LEU A 276 7.39 21.63 -2.59
N GLN A 277 8.63 21.90 -3.02
CA GLN A 277 9.09 23.20 -3.48
C GLN A 277 8.88 24.33 -2.45
N ASP A 278 9.30 25.54 -2.79
CA ASP A 278 9.13 26.70 -1.90
C ASP A 278 7.67 27.02 -1.63
N SER A 279 6.81 26.92 -2.65
CA SER A 279 5.38 27.22 -2.51
C SER A 279 4.66 26.30 -1.52
N GLY A 280 5.03 25.01 -1.47
CA GLY A 280 4.50 24.09 -0.49
C GLY A 280 5.00 24.39 0.92
N VAL A 281 6.31 24.71 1.04
CA VAL A 281 6.90 25.07 2.33
C VAL A 281 6.29 26.37 2.89
N GLU A 282 6.04 27.38 2.05
CA GLU A 282 5.31 28.59 2.45
C GLU A 282 3.93 28.30 3.04
N LEU A 283 3.20 27.34 2.44
CA LEU A 283 1.92 26.89 2.97
C LEU A 283 2.08 26.19 4.33
N LEU A 284 3.06 25.27 4.48
CA LEU A 284 3.35 24.61 5.75
C LEU A 284 3.70 25.62 6.86
N CYS A 285 4.44 26.67 6.52
CA CYS A 285 4.79 27.75 7.46
C CYS A 285 3.56 28.41 8.09
N SER A 286 2.43 28.45 7.41
CA SER A 286 1.18 28.97 7.98
C SER A 286 0.68 28.09 9.14
N GLY A 287 0.81 26.77 9.00
CA GLY A 287 0.50 25.81 10.07
C GLY A 287 1.49 25.88 11.24
N LEU A 288 2.79 26.02 10.94
CA LEU A 288 3.84 26.15 11.96
C LEU A 288 3.68 27.42 12.83
N LYS A 289 3.21 28.51 12.24
CA LYS A 289 2.91 29.78 12.95
C LYS A 289 1.64 29.72 13.81
N SER A 290 0.85 28.67 13.68
CA SER A 290 -0.39 28.53 14.44
C SER A 290 -0.11 28.24 15.91
N ALA A 291 -0.75 28.95 16.82
CA ALA A 291 -0.56 28.77 18.26
C ALA A 291 -0.84 27.35 18.77
N PRO A 292 -1.82 26.58 18.23
CA PRO A 292 -2.02 25.19 18.63
C PRO A 292 -0.99 24.20 18.08
N CYS A 293 -0.09 24.59 17.17
CA CYS A 293 0.91 23.69 16.58
C CYS A 293 1.85 23.16 17.66
N ARG A 294 2.00 21.83 17.71
CA ARG A 294 2.87 21.12 18.67
C ARG A 294 4.04 20.42 18.00
N LEU A 295 4.31 20.73 16.74
CA LEU A 295 5.35 20.05 15.98
C LEU A 295 6.74 20.36 16.55
N GLU A 296 7.45 19.31 16.93
CA GLU A 296 8.81 19.37 17.47
C GLU A 296 9.86 18.97 16.44
N THR A 297 9.55 18.04 15.54
CA THR A 297 10.48 17.55 14.51
C THR A 297 9.84 17.63 13.13
N LEU A 298 10.54 18.29 12.19
CA LEU A 298 10.15 18.38 10.80
C LEU A 298 11.31 17.99 9.89
N SER A 299 11.08 16.97 9.05
CA SER A 299 12.04 16.63 8.00
C SER A 299 11.49 17.03 6.62
N LEU A 300 12.25 17.86 5.93
CA LEU A 300 12.04 18.32 4.55
C LEU A 300 13.23 17.98 3.66
N SER A 301 14.01 16.95 4.01
CA SER A 301 15.19 16.55 3.27
C SER A 301 14.83 16.19 1.83
N GLY A 302 15.54 16.76 0.83
CA GLY A 302 15.32 16.51 -0.59
C GLY A 302 13.93 16.92 -1.11
N CYS A 303 13.36 18.02 -0.58
CA CYS A 303 12.03 18.52 -0.92
C CYS A 303 12.01 19.69 -1.91
N LEU A 304 13.14 19.99 -2.59
CA LEU A 304 13.28 21.08 -3.55
C LEU A 304 13.14 22.47 -2.93
N VAL A 305 13.61 22.63 -1.70
CA VAL A 305 13.57 23.90 -0.97
C VAL A 305 14.74 24.78 -1.40
N SER A 306 14.46 25.96 -1.92
CA SER A 306 15.44 26.98 -2.27
C SER A 306 15.54 28.07 -1.20
N GLU A 307 16.27 29.13 -1.50
CA GLU A 307 16.41 30.30 -0.62
C GLU A 307 15.07 30.87 -0.14
N ARG A 308 14.08 30.92 -1.05
CA ARG A 308 12.74 31.45 -0.72
C ARG A 308 12.02 30.61 0.32
N GLY A 309 12.04 29.29 0.18
CA GLY A 309 11.47 28.37 1.14
C GLY A 309 12.21 28.38 2.48
N GLY A 310 13.55 28.47 2.42
CA GLY A 310 14.39 28.63 3.62
C GLY A 310 14.10 29.91 4.39
N ALA A 311 13.92 31.04 3.70
CA ALA A 311 13.54 32.31 4.32
C ALA A 311 12.14 32.27 4.93
N ALA A 312 11.19 31.59 4.28
CA ALA A 312 9.84 31.38 4.84
C ALA A 312 9.88 30.57 6.13
N LEU A 313 10.70 29.50 6.18
CA LEU A 313 10.94 28.71 7.39
C LEU A 313 11.57 29.55 8.50
N ALA A 314 12.64 30.31 8.19
CA ALA A 314 13.26 31.19 9.18
C ALA A 314 12.24 32.18 9.78
N SER A 315 11.40 32.78 8.95
CA SER A 315 10.30 33.64 9.40
C SER A 315 9.25 32.90 10.27
N ALA A 316 9.01 31.63 9.98
CA ALA A 316 8.06 30.84 10.79
C ALA A 316 8.64 30.46 12.15
N LEU A 317 9.93 30.10 12.18
CA LEU A 317 10.64 29.70 13.39
C LEU A 317 10.93 30.87 14.34
N SER A 318 11.02 32.09 13.82
CA SER A 318 11.13 33.31 14.63
C SER A 318 9.82 33.67 15.36
N SER A 319 8.74 32.96 15.08
CA SER A 319 7.45 33.18 15.76
C SER A 319 7.49 32.65 17.19
N ALA A 320 6.96 33.42 18.14
CA ALA A 320 6.84 33.00 19.55
C ALA A 320 5.97 31.75 19.76
N SER A 321 5.20 31.34 18.77
CA SER A 321 4.36 30.14 18.81
C SER A 321 5.08 28.88 18.26
N SER A 322 6.31 28.98 17.77
CA SER A 322 7.07 27.84 17.25
C SER A 322 7.52 26.93 18.39
N HIS A 323 7.28 25.63 18.24
CA HIS A 323 7.74 24.57 19.14
C HIS A 323 8.80 23.68 18.49
N LEU A 324 9.21 23.99 17.25
CA LEU A 324 10.11 23.15 16.47
C LEU A 324 11.50 23.12 17.08
N ARG A 325 11.97 21.91 17.40
CA ARG A 325 13.29 21.62 17.97
C ARG A 325 14.26 21.07 16.95
N GLU A 326 13.74 20.31 15.99
CA GLU A 326 14.58 19.66 14.97
C GLU A 326 14.06 19.97 13.58
N LEU A 327 14.93 20.44 12.70
CA LEU A 327 14.66 20.71 11.29
C LEU A 327 15.73 20.06 10.41
N ASP A 328 15.30 19.18 9.51
CA ASP A 328 16.17 18.59 8.50
C ASP A 328 15.85 19.17 7.11
N LEU A 329 16.78 19.95 6.58
CA LEU A 329 16.78 20.50 5.23
C LEU A 329 17.91 19.93 4.37
N SER A 330 18.49 18.80 4.74
CA SER A 330 19.53 18.13 3.95
C SER A 330 19.05 17.90 2.53
N TYR A 331 19.98 17.89 1.58
CA TYR A 331 19.70 17.69 0.15
C TYR A 331 18.73 18.71 -0.47
N ASN A 332 18.71 19.93 0.08
CA ASN A 332 18.04 21.11 -0.47
C ASN A 332 19.10 22.19 -0.80
N HIS A 333 18.64 23.34 -1.28
CA HIS A 333 19.54 24.45 -1.63
C HIS A 333 19.02 25.77 -1.03
N PRO A 334 19.00 25.90 0.31
CA PRO A 334 18.44 27.08 0.98
C PRO A 334 19.28 28.36 0.80
N GLY A 335 20.45 28.28 0.13
CA GLY A 335 21.28 29.44 -0.17
C GLY A 335 21.59 30.30 1.07
N PRO A 336 21.56 31.64 0.94
CA PRO A 336 21.81 32.58 2.05
C PRO A 336 20.85 32.42 3.25
N SER A 337 19.65 31.86 3.05
CA SER A 337 18.73 31.63 4.17
C SER A 337 19.21 30.56 5.15
N ALA A 338 20.21 29.75 4.77
CA ALA A 338 20.88 28.83 5.67
C ALA A 338 21.54 29.53 6.86
N GLU A 339 22.10 30.72 6.63
CA GLU A 339 22.72 31.55 7.68
C GLU A 339 21.67 32.04 8.68
N LEU A 340 20.48 32.45 8.18
CA LEU A 340 19.37 32.86 9.03
C LEU A 340 18.87 31.70 9.91
N LEU A 341 18.73 30.51 9.34
CA LEU A 341 18.31 29.32 10.08
C LEU A 341 19.37 28.90 11.11
N THR A 342 20.64 29.03 10.77
CA THR A 342 21.74 28.75 11.70
C THR A 342 21.77 29.74 12.85
N ALA A 343 21.55 31.03 12.58
CA ALA A 343 21.45 32.05 13.61
C ALA A 343 20.26 31.77 14.59
N LEU A 344 19.13 31.29 14.08
CA LEU A 344 17.99 30.89 14.91
C LEU A 344 18.31 29.67 15.78
N ARG A 345 19.03 28.66 15.27
CA ARG A 345 19.49 27.53 16.07
C ARG A 345 20.41 27.97 17.21
N ASP A 346 21.25 28.95 16.95
CA ASP A 346 22.24 29.46 17.92
C ASP A 346 21.65 30.50 18.89
N ASP A 347 20.41 30.95 18.67
CA ASP A 347 19.69 31.85 19.57
C ASP A 347 19.13 31.06 20.78
N PRO A 348 19.55 31.39 22.02
CA PRO A 348 19.05 30.72 23.22
C PRO A 348 17.53 30.88 23.46
N HIS A 349 16.89 31.85 22.83
CA HIS A 349 15.46 32.08 22.93
C HIS A 349 14.64 31.33 21.89
N CYS A 350 15.27 30.77 20.86
CA CYS A 350 14.63 29.94 19.86
C CYS A 350 14.60 28.47 20.30
N PRO A 351 13.47 27.76 20.20
CA PRO A 351 13.40 26.36 20.57
C PRO A 351 14.20 25.42 19.65
N LEU A 352 14.65 25.86 18.48
CA LEU A 352 15.39 25.05 17.49
C LEU A 352 16.76 24.65 18.05
N GLN A 353 16.96 23.33 18.22
CA GLN A 353 18.18 22.74 18.79
C GLN A 353 19.02 22.02 17.72
N SER A 354 18.38 21.43 16.74
CA SER A 354 19.01 20.64 15.69
C SER A 354 18.63 21.15 14.30
N LEU A 355 19.61 21.48 13.50
CA LEU A 355 19.44 21.89 12.11
C LEU A 355 20.42 21.09 11.24
N ARG A 356 19.87 20.37 10.25
CA ARG A 356 20.66 19.65 9.25
C ARG A 356 20.57 20.36 7.91
N LEU A 357 21.73 20.62 7.32
CA LEU A 357 21.89 21.34 6.06
C LEU A 357 22.91 20.64 5.16
N ASP A 358 22.92 19.30 5.13
CA ASP A 358 23.84 18.55 4.27
C ASP A 358 23.65 19.00 2.81
N PRO A 359 24.73 19.39 2.12
CA PRO A 359 24.63 20.00 0.81
C PRO A 359 24.12 19.02 -0.23
N ALA A 360 23.28 19.52 -1.13
CA ALA A 360 22.81 18.78 -2.30
C ALA A 360 23.60 19.22 -3.55
N GLY A 361 23.87 18.27 -4.45
CA GLY A 361 24.25 18.60 -5.82
C GLY A 361 23.05 19.17 -6.59
N GLU A 362 23.30 19.86 -7.69
CA GLU A 362 22.25 20.48 -8.54
C GLU A 362 21.14 19.50 -8.95
N GLN A 363 21.47 18.21 -9.10
CA GLN A 363 20.51 17.16 -9.44
C GLN A 363 19.35 17.03 -8.42
N TRP A 364 19.59 17.38 -7.16
CA TRP A 364 18.56 17.31 -6.12
C TRP A 364 17.50 18.40 -6.24
N MET A 365 17.79 19.45 -7.01
CA MET A 365 16.85 20.55 -7.29
C MET A 365 16.00 20.29 -8.54
N VAL A 366 16.04 19.09 -9.10
CA VAL A 366 15.21 18.68 -10.24
C VAL A 366 13.96 17.94 -9.72
N PRO A 367 12.74 18.37 -10.09
CA PRO A 367 11.52 17.68 -9.69
C PRO A 367 11.43 16.24 -10.20
N GLY A 368 10.70 15.40 -9.48
CA GLY A 368 10.40 14.04 -9.86
C GLY A 368 11.57 13.07 -9.69
N LEU A 369 11.53 11.97 -10.42
CA LEU A 369 12.49 10.88 -10.29
C LEU A 369 13.90 11.26 -10.73
N ARG A 370 14.05 12.26 -11.57
CA ARG A 370 15.36 12.68 -12.12
C ARG A 370 16.34 13.14 -11.05
N LYS A 371 15.88 13.59 -9.89
CA LYS A 371 16.74 13.89 -8.73
C LYS A 371 17.50 12.65 -8.22
N TYR A 372 17.03 11.44 -8.51
CA TYR A 372 17.71 10.18 -8.19
C TYR A 372 18.54 9.64 -9.35
N SER A 373 18.75 10.43 -10.40
CA SER A 373 19.50 10.01 -11.58
C SER A 373 20.86 9.44 -11.20
N CYS A 374 21.13 8.25 -11.70
CA CYS A 374 22.37 7.53 -11.52
C CYS A 374 23.06 7.40 -12.88
N GLU A 375 24.32 7.81 -12.93
CA GLU A 375 25.17 7.49 -14.07
C GLU A 375 25.87 6.16 -13.81
N PHE A 376 25.81 5.29 -14.79
CA PHE A 376 26.53 4.02 -14.77
C PHE A 376 27.06 3.68 -16.16
N SER A 377 28.11 2.90 -16.20
CA SER A 377 28.65 2.29 -17.40
C SER A 377 28.64 0.77 -17.27
N LEU A 378 28.66 0.08 -18.37
CA LEU A 378 28.66 -1.38 -18.40
C LEU A 378 30.08 -1.92 -18.19
N ASP A 379 30.18 -3.04 -17.47
CA ASP A 379 31.45 -3.66 -17.14
C ASP A 379 31.87 -4.65 -18.26
N PRO A 380 32.90 -4.32 -19.07
CA PRO A 380 33.36 -5.21 -20.12
C PRO A 380 33.86 -6.58 -19.62
N ASN A 381 34.24 -6.67 -18.35
CA ASN A 381 34.68 -7.93 -17.76
C ASN A 381 33.53 -8.90 -17.53
N THR A 382 32.30 -8.40 -17.39
CA THR A 382 31.10 -9.22 -17.21
C THR A 382 30.40 -9.55 -18.53
N ALA A 383 30.63 -8.78 -19.59
CA ALA A 383 29.93 -8.91 -20.86
C ALA A 383 30.15 -10.27 -21.52
N HIS A 384 29.05 -10.92 -21.95
CA HIS A 384 29.15 -12.12 -22.80
C HIS A 384 29.84 -11.80 -24.13
N ARG A 385 30.54 -12.76 -24.74
CA ARG A 385 31.32 -12.54 -25.97
C ARG A 385 30.48 -12.09 -27.17
N ASN A 386 29.21 -12.46 -27.24
CA ASN A 386 28.27 -11.97 -28.24
C ASN A 386 27.63 -10.62 -27.93
N ILE A 387 28.15 -9.89 -26.94
CA ILE A 387 27.76 -8.54 -26.63
C ILE A 387 28.87 -7.57 -27.05
N LYS A 388 28.52 -6.62 -27.91
CA LYS A 388 29.36 -5.50 -28.24
C LYS A 388 28.97 -4.29 -27.41
N LEU A 389 29.94 -3.72 -26.69
CA LEU A 389 29.79 -2.47 -25.95
C LEU A 389 30.32 -1.30 -26.80
N SER A 390 29.66 -0.14 -26.71
CA SER A 390 30.18 1.13 -27.26
C SER A 390 31.44 1.60 -26.49
N GLU A 391 32.16 2.54 -27.06
CA GLU A 391 33.39 3.12 -26.45
C GLU A 391 33.07 3.78 -25.09
N ASP A 392 31.94 4.45 -24.97
CA ASP A 392 31.45 5.06 -23.74
C ASP A 392 30.84 4.03 -22.74
N LYS A 393 30.80 2.75 -23.11
CA LYS A 393 30.25 1.64 -22.32
C LYS A 393 28.78 1.84 -21.86
N ARG A 394 28.00 2.59 -22.63
CA ARG A 394 26.59 2.90 -22.31
C ARG A 394 25.61 2.19 -23.26
N THR A 395 26.10 1.70 -24.42
CA THR A 395 25.27 1.01 -25.41
C THR A 395 25.68 -0.45 -25.54
N VAL A 396 24.65 -1.31 -25.54
CA VAL A 396 24.77 -2.77 -25.71
C VAL A 396 24.19 -3.16 -27.06
N THR A 397 24.93 -3.94 -27.82
CA THR A 397 24.45 -4.52 -29.08
C THR A 397 24.74 -6.02 -29.10
N PHE A 398 23.73 -6.80 -29.38
CA PHE A 398 23.93 -8.23 -29.66
C PHE A 398 24.59 -8.40 -31.05
N VAL A 399 25.62 -9.21 -31.12
CA VAL A 399 26.36 -9.50 -32.34
C VAL A 399 26.56 -11.01 -32.46
N THR A 400 26.53 -11.52 -33.69
CA THR A 400 26.78 -12.94 -33.94
C THR A 400 28.25 -13.33 -33.89
N GLU A 401 29.13 -12.34 -34.12
CA GLU A 401 30.58 -12.52 -34.04
C GLU A 401 31.05 -12.30 -32.60
N GLU A 402 31.85 -13.21 -32.08
CA GLU A 402 32.41 -13.08 -30.74
C GLU A 402 33.40 -11.94 -30.66
N GLN A 403 33.20 -11.12 -29.62
CA GLN A 403 34.09 -10.01 -29.30
C GLN A 403 35.34 -10.56 -28.59
N GLN A 404 36.49 -9.98 -28.91
CA GLN A 404 37.79 -10.36 -28.35
C GLN A 404 38.02 -9.82 -26.94
N TYR A 405 37.11 -10.13 -26.02
CA TYR A 405 37.31 -9.78 -24.63
C TYR A 405 38.30 -10.72 -23.93
N PRO A 406 39.21 -10.23 -23.09
CA PRO A 406 40.06 -11.07 -22.24
C PRO A 406 39.24 -12.01 -21.37
N ASP A 407 39.77 -13.17 -21.06
CA ASP A 407 39.11 -14.06 -20.09
C ASP A 407 39.03 -13.39 -18.72
N HIS A 408 37.88 -13.49 -18.08
CA HIS A 408 37.63 -12.93 -16.76
C HIS A 408 36.69 -13.83 -15.95
N GLU A 409 36.90 -13.94 -14.66
CA GLU A 409 36.06 -14.77 -13.76
C GLU A 409 34.61 -14.29 -13.68
N ASP A 410 34.39 -12.97 -13.79
CA ASP A 410 33.08 -12.32 -13.77
C ASP A 410 32.32 -12.39 -15.10
N ARG A 411 32.91 -12.95 -16.17
CA ARG A 411 32.28 -13.00 -17.49
C ARG A 411 31.15 -13.99 -17.55
N PHE A 412 30.00 -13.56 -18.07
CA PHE A 412 28.93 -14.48 -18.46
C PHE A 412 29.37 -15.28 -19.70
N THR A 413 29.32 -16.61 -19.60
CA THR A 413 29.77 -17.54 -20.66
C THR A 413 28.64 -18.10 -21.48
N ASP A 414 27.47 -18.32 -20.87
CA ASP A 414 26.38 -19.09 -21.49
C ASP A 414 25.12 -18.24 -21.71
N ARG A 415 25.03 -17.10 -21.06
CA ARG A 415 23.91 -16.16 -21.17
C ARG A 415 24.39 -14.81 -21.68
N CYS A 416 23.71 -14.29 -22.72
CA CYS A 416 24.04 -12.99 -23.32
C CYS A 416 23.67 -11.83 -22.39
N GLN A 417 24.43 -11.64 -21.32
CA GLN A 417 24.21 -10.68 -20.24
C GLN A 417 25.44 -9.84 -19.95
N VAL A 418 25.21 -8.68 -19.37
CA VAL A 418 26.26 -7.78 -18.91
C VAL A 418 25.77 -7.04 -17.65
N LEU A 419 26.66 -6.79 -16.72
CA LEU A 419 26.40 -5.98 -15.53
C LEU A 419 26.95 -4.55 -15.66
N SER A 420 26.41 -3.68 -14.84
CA SER A 420 27.00 -2.34 -14.59
C SER A 420 28.33 -2.47 -13.84
N SER A 421 29.26 -1.55 -14.13
CA SER A 421 30.52 -1.40 -13.39
C SER A 421 30.31 -0.84 -11.99
N THR A 422 29.20 -0.13 -11.77
CA THR A 422 28.87 0.54 -10.50
C THR A 422 27.66 -0.10 -9.87
N GLY A 423 27.79 -0.52 -8.61
CA GLY A 423 26.67 -1.06 -7.84
C GLY A 423 25.75 0.04 -7.32
N LEU A 424 24.44 -0.19 -7.38
CA LEU A 424 23.44 0.70 -6.83
C LEU A 424 23.36 0.50 -5.30
N ARG A 425 23.53 1.58 -4.51
CA ARG A 425 23.54 1.55 -3.04
C ARG A 425 22.40 2.33 -2.39
N ARG A 426 21.62 3.08 -3.21
CA ARG A 426 20.55 3.98 -2.77
C ARG A 426 19.44 4.00 -3.80
N ARG A 427 18.38 4.76 -3.59
CA ARG A 427 17.37 4.99 -4.62
C ARG A 427 18.05 5.58 -5.86
N CYS A 428 17.85 4.93 -7.01
CA CYS A 428 18.43 5.32 -8.29
C CYS A 428 17.35 5.35 -9.36
N TYR A 429 17.47 6.31 -10.27
CA TYR A 429 16.64 6.44 -11.45
C TYR A 429 17.52 6.38 -12.69
N TRP A 430 17.08 5.63 -13.69
CA TRP A 430 17.74 5.56 -15.00
C TRP A 430 16.71 5.34 -16.09
N GLU A 431 17.06 5.74 -17.30
CA GLU A 431 16.25 5.55 -18.49
C GLU A 431 17.00 4.62 -19.46
N VAL A 432 16.28 3.68 -20.05
CA VAL A 432 16.81 2.75 -21.05
C VAL A 432 16.07 2.95 -22.36
N GLN A 433 16.83 3.25 -23.44
CA GLN A 433 16.32 3.21 -24.80
C GLN A 433 16.65 1.88 -25.43
N TRP A 434 15.70 1.24 -26.10
CA TRP A 434 15.91 -0.08 -26.71
C TRP A 434 15.32 -0.19 -28.10
N ARG A 435 15.86 -1.14 -28.87
CA ARG A 435 15.32 -1.61 -30.14
C ARG A 435 15.28 -3.13 -30.16
N GLY A 436 14.19 -3.72 -30.65
CA GLY A 436 14.00 -5.16 -30.67
C GLY A 436 13.56 -5.74 -29.32
N MET A 437 13.95 -6.98 -29.06
CA MET A 437 13.70 -7.63 -27.77
C MET A 437 14.83 -7.28 -26.80
N VAL A 438 14.45 -6.82 -25.62
CA VAL A 438 15.40 -6.46 -24.58
C VAL A 438 14.87 -6.91 -23.23
N GLU A 439 15.79 -7.20 -22.36
CA GLU A 439 15.53 -7.46 -20.95
C GLU A 439 16.43 -6.54 -20.11
N THR A 440 15.83 -5.82 -19.17
CA THR A 440 16.55 -4.97 -18.21
C THR A 440 16.39 -5.60 -16.84
N ALA A 441 17.46 -5.67 -16.06
CA ALA A 441 17.44 -6.35 -14.78
C ALA A 441 18.11 -5.54 -13.68
N VAL A 442 17.69 -5.80 -12.44
CA VAL A 442 18.40 -5.46 -11.21
C VAL A 442 18.91 -6.76 -10.61
N SER A 443 20.19 -6.84 -10.30
CA SER A 443 20.81 -8.07 -9.85
C SER A 443 21.85 -7.83 -8.75
N TYR A 444 21.89 -8.75 -7.79
CA TYR A 444 23.06 -8.84 -6.92
C TYR A 444 24.28 -9.30 -7.71
N ARG A 445 25.46 -8.75 -7.38
CA ARG A 445 26.72 -9.10 -8.05
C ARG A 445 27.09 -10.59 -7.89
N GLY A 446 26.52 -11.26 -6.90
CA GLY A 446 26.74 -12.69 -6.63
C GLY A 446 26.07 -13.66 -7.59
N ILE A 447 25.28 -13.20 -8.57
CA ILE A 447 24.65 -14.07 -9.57
C ILE A 447 25.71 -14.94 -10.27
N ARG A 448 25.39 -16.21 -10.54
CA ARG A 448 26.27 -17.14 -11.23
C ARG A 448 26.60 -16.67 -12.64
N ARG A 449 27.85 -16.85 -13.06
CA ARG A 449 28.37 -16.40 -14.38
C ARG A 449 28.37 -17.48 -15.43
N ARG A 450 28.43 -18.76 -15.01
CA ARG A 450 28.64 -19.91 -15.87
C ARG A 450 27.56 -20.94 -15.68
N GLY A 451 27.09 -21.53 -16.79
CA GLY A 451 26.05 -22.53 -16.84
C GLY A 451 24.83 -22.11 -17.66
N GLU A 452 24.18 -23.09 -18.26
CA GLU A 452 22.97 -22.90 -19.08
C GLU A 452 21.69 -22.86 -18.25
N THR A 453 21.78 -23.14 -16.95
CA THR A 453 20.63 -23.18 -16.04
C THR A 453 20.07 -21.79 -15.78
N GLU A 454 18.85 -21.74 -15.32
CA GLU A 454 18.13 -20.51 -14.98
C GLU A 454 18.80 -19.72 -13.85
N ASP A 455 19.60 -20.41 -13.00
CA ASP A 455 20.42 -19.78 -11.95
C ASP A 455 21.41 -18.72 -12.48
N CYS A 456 21.77 -18.82 -13.77
CA CYS A 456 22.69 -17.89 -14.42
C CYS A 456 21.96 -16.80 -15.21
N GLU A 457 20.64 -16.88 -15.36
CA GLU A 457 19.83 -15.94 -16.13
C GLU A 457 19.17 -14.90 -15.23
N PHE A 458 19.20 -13.63 -15.65
CA PHE A 458 18.49 -12.59 -14.90
C PHE A 458 16.99 -12.89 -14.81
N GLY A 459 16.43 -12.73 -13.60
CA GLY A 459 15.05 -13.07 -13.30
C GLY A 459 14.77 -14.56 -13.13
N GLY A 460 15.74 -15.45 -13.42
CA GLY A 460 15.60 -16.90 -13.26
C GLY A 460 15.91 -17.41 -11.84
N ASN A 461 16.39 -16.57 -10.96
CA ASN A 461 16.92 -16.91 -9.65
C ASN A 461 16.49 -15.90 -8.58
N ASP A 462 16.85 -16.14 -7.31
CA ASP A 462 16.57 -15.28 -6.16
C ASP A 462 17.48 -14.05 -6.07
N GLN A 463 18.52 -13.95 -6.91
CA GLN A 463 19.50 -12.86 -6.91
C GLN A 463 19.16 -11.74 -7.90
N SER A 464 18.10 -11.90 -8.71
CA SER A 464 17.81 -10.95 -9.77
C SER A 464 16.32 -10.81 -10.08
N TRP A 465 15.95 -9.61 -10.52
CA TRP A 465 14.63 -9.25 -11.04
C TRP A 465 14.81 -8.69 -12.44
N SER A 466 14.04 -9.14 -13.39
CA SER A 466 14.12 -8.63 -14.75
C SER A 466 12.78 -8.12 -15.28
N LEU A 467 12.86 -7.12 -16.14
CA LEU A 467 11.76 -6.59 -16.95
C LEU A 467 12.05 -6.92 -18.41
N ARG A 468 11.25 -7.82 -18.98
CA ARG A 468 11.36 -8.27 -20.36
C ARG A 468 10.32 -7.58 -21.23
N VAL A 469 10.76 -7.04 -22.37
CA VAL A 469 9.88 -6.43 -23.37
C VAL A 469 9.79 -7.35 -24.59
N LEU A 470 8.59 -7.90 -24.82
CA LEU A 470 8.31 -8.80 -25.93
C LEU A 470 7.09 -8.30 -26.71
N SER A 471 7.29 -7.92 -27.98
CA SER A 471 6.21 -7.47 -28.87
C SER A 471 5.31 -6.39 -28.26
N GLY A 472 5.90 -5.41 -27.59
CA GLY A 472 5.18 -4.33 -26.92
C GLY A 472 4.45 -4.73 -25.64
N ARG A 473 4.74 -5.90 -25.10
CA ARG A 473 4.22 -6.37 -23.82
C ARG A 473 5.34 -6.46 -22.79
N TYR A 474 5.02 -6.12 -21.54
CA TYR A 474 5.96 -6.11 -20.43
C TYR A 474 5.73 -7.31 -19.53
N PHE A 475 6.83 -7.96 -19.13
CA PHE A 475 6.82 -9.09 -18.21
C PHE A 475 7.90 -8.89 -17.15
N VAL A 476 7.53 -9.01 -15.89
CA VAL A 476 8.48 -9.06 -14.77
C VAL A 476 8.76 -10.52 -14.47
N ARG A 477 10.03 -10.87 -14.24
CA ARG A 477 10.46 -12.21 -13.88
C ARG A 477 11.36 -12.17 -12.65
N HIS A 478 11.12 -13.09 -11.72
CA HIS A 478 11.93 -13.34 -10.52
C HIS A 478 11.73 -14.79 -10.08
N ASN A 479 12.77 -15.47 -9.63
CA ASN A 479 12.73 -16.89 -9.27
C ASN A 479 12.10 -17.77 -10.37
N ASN A 480 12.37 -17.45 -11.62
CA ASN A 480 11.77 -18.09 -12.79
C ASN A 480 10.23 -17.94 -12.91
N GLU A 481 9.58 -17.23 -12.02
CA GLU A 481 8.18 -16.89 -12.14
C GLU A 481 8.01 -15.63 -12.99
N GLN A 482 7.24 -15.73 -14.07
CA GLN A 482 6.99 -14.63 -14.99
C GLN A 482 5.56 -14.12 -14.85
N THR A 483 5.42 -12.83 -14.54
CA THR A 483 4.13 -12.15 -14.45
C THR A 483 4.01 -11.07 -15.52
N ARG A 484 2.88 -11.07 -16.23
CA ARG A 484 2.59 -10.01 -17.19
C ARG A 484 2.19 -8.73 -16.46
N VAL A 485 2.85 -7.63 -16.82
CA VAL A 485 2.49 -6.29 -16.34
C VAL A 485 1.41 -5.72 -17.25
N SER A 486 0.26 -5.33 -16.70
CA SER A 486 -0.76 -4.61 -17.46
C SER A 486 -0.26 -3.20 -17.80
N SER A 487 -0.63 -2.67 -18.96
CA SER A 487 -0.21 -1.36 -19.47
C SER A 487 -0.62 -0.16 -18.61
N ASN A 488 -1.36 -0.38 -17.52
CA ASN A 488 -1.72 0.62 -16.52
C ASN A 488 -0.74 0.73 -15.36
N LEU A 489 0.32 -0.09 -15.32
CA LEU A 489 1.45 0.25 -14.49
C LEU A 489 2.17 1.42 -15.19
N HIS A 490 1.95 2.62 -14.70
CA HIS A 490 2.92 3.67 -14.83
C HIS A 490 4.20 3.15 -14.13
N LEU A 491 5.02 2.42 -14.86
CA LEU A 491 6.45 2.45 -14.61
C LEU A 491 6.75 3.94 -14.69
N LEU A 492 7.01 4.56 -13.54
CA LEU A 492 7.16 5.98 -13.34
C LEU A 492 8.13 6.56 -14.37
N GLY A 493 7.60 6.90 -15.51
CA GLY A 493 8.24 7.54 -16.62
C GLY A 493 7.16 8.33 -17.33
N THR A 494 7.27 9.64 -17.25
CA THR A 494 6.45 10.62 -17.96
C THR A 494 6.06 10.16 -19.36
N PRO A 495 4.80 10.30 -19.79
CA PRO A 495 4.39 10.08 -21.15
C PRO A 495 4.94 11.22 -22.01
N GLY A 496 5.89 10.94 -22.82
CA GLY A 496 6.41 11.91 -23.77
C GLY A 496 7.81 11.65 -24.24
N VAL A 497 8.04 10.61 -24.96
CA VAL A 497 8.83 10.55 -26.20
C VAL A 497 8.60 9.19 -26.85
N SER A 498 7.46 8.99 -27.46
CA SER A 498 7.28 8.02 -28.53
C SER A 498 7.17 8.77 -29.84
N SER A 499 8.27 9.28 -30.35
CA SER A 499 8.40 9.62 -31.77
C SER A 499 9.07 8.45 -32.50
N GLY A 500 8.35 7.37 -32.64
CA GLY A 500 8.67 6.31 -33.59
C GLY A 500 7.84 6.53 -34.83
N THR A 501 8.27 7.38 -35.74
CA THR A 501 7.82 7.36 -37.13
C THR A 501 8.19 6.01 -37.73
N VAL A 502 7.18 5.17 -37.95
CA VAL A 502 7.32 3.96 -38.74
C VAL A 502 7.37 4.40 -40.20
N ASP A 503 8.56 4.50 -40.74
CA ASP A 503 8.77 4.61 -42.18
C ASP A 503 8.54 3.24 -42.81
N LYS A 504 7.41 3.10 -43.48
CA LYS A 504 7.12 1.96 -44.36
C LYS A 504 7.80 2.20 -45.70
N SER A 505 9.01 1.77 -45.88
CA SER A 505 9.50 1.48 -47.25
C SER A 505 10.67 0.49 -47.23
N SER A 506 10.53 -0.44 -48.12
CA SER A 506 11.48 -1.46 -48.61
C SER A 506 11.54 -2.80 -47.88
N GLY A 507 10.92 -3.77 -48.55
CA GLY A 507 11.05 -5.17 -48.24
C GLY A 507 12.45 -5.71 -48.53
N THR A 508 12.90 -6.56 -47.64
CA THR A 508 13.71 -7.72 -47.93
C THR A 508 13.46 -8.76 -46.84
N SER A 509 13.10 -9.95 -47.30
CA SER A 509 12.91 -11.14 -46.47
C SER A 509 14.18 -11.47 -45.70
N GLY A 510 14.18 -11.18 -44.42
CA GLY A 510 15.19 -11.66 -43.49
C GLY A 510 14.57 -12.65 -42.53
N GLN A 511 15.11 -13.86 -42.52
CA GLN A 511 14.74 -14.94 -41.62
C GLN A 511 14.65 -14.46 -40.17
N VAL A 512 13.51 -14.78 -39.54
CA VAL A 512 13.31 -14.62 -38.11
C VAL A 512 14.23 -15.59 -37.37
N LEU A 513 15.41 -15.15 -37.01
CA LEU A 513 16.25 -15.83 -36.04
C LEU A 513 15.62 -15.63 -34.65
N ARG A 514 15.00 -16.70 -34.17
CA ARG A 514 14.66 -16.84 -32.74
C ARG A 514 15.96 -17.01 -31.97
N HIS A 515 16.54 -15.91 -31.48
CA HIS A 515 17.57 -16.02 -30.43
C HIS A 515 17.68 -14.73 -29.64
N SER A 516 17.45 -14.86 -28.35
CA SER A 516 18.09 -14.20 -27.21
C SER A 516 18.33 -12.69 -27.32
N GLY A 517 17.40 -11.91 -26.78
CA GLY A 517 17.66 -10.50 -26.49
C GLY A 517 18.82 -10.33 -25.51
N CYS A 518 19.59 -9.25 -25.67
CA CYS A 518 20.61 -8.86 -24.70
C CYS A 518 19.96 -8.45 -23.38
N VAL A 519 20.52 -8.88 -22.27
CA VAL A 519 20.04 -8.58 -20.93
C VAL A 519 21.04 -7.65 -20.25
N LEU A 520 20.53 -6.52 -19.77
CA LEU A 520 21.29 -5.48 -19.08
C LEU A 520 21.04 -5.62 -17.59
N GLY A 521 22.07 -5.98 -16.81
CA GLY A 521 22.00 -6.06 -15.34
C GLY A 521 22.61 -4.84 -14.66
N LEU A 522 21.88 -4.28 -13.69
CA LEU A 522 22.28 -3.12 -12.88
C LEU A 522 22.49 -3.55 -11.43
#